data_c19a3772f3f3d60680b0daa9c548f363
#
_entry.id   c19a3772f3f3d60680b0daa9c548f363
#
_cell.length_a   1.000
_cell.length_b   1.000
_cell.length_c   1.000
_cell.angle_alpha   90.00
_cell.angle_beta   90.00
_cell.angle_gamma   90.00
#
_symmetry.space_group_name_H-M   'P 1'
#
loop_
_entity.id
_entity.type
_entity.pdbx_description
1 polymer ?
#
loop_
_entity_poly.entity_id
_entity_poly.type
_entity_poly.pdbx_seq_one_letter_code
_entity_poly.pdbx_strand_id
1 'polypeptide(L)'
;MVSIEDEWGEYVKASAFKSKNTIASYKNAHGRLTDYLEKPIHKSTAPAIITAVRELASNPNTRASLLNVAIVFNGIYEKNNSKLLKYKTDVAKEIAQHREKSMASKEKTLPDMTFIDKHLKGLYVSERWADFIIMWLMVEFNTRNADVDVEIVDTIHQTKRDKMRNYLVVRREDFVYIRRNYKTYKTYREKRFVFKNQLIKRAVRYFKAEMPPNEKLFLMNNNGDRLSEGSIANYLKKILPEGITESDINKIQVSEIESLADYGALVKMAERRGTSAETLITHYHLKHATK
;
A
#
# COMPACT_ATOMS: atom_id res chain seq x y z
N MET A 1 36.73 -12.64 12.47
CA MET A 1 35.46 -13.12 13.04
C MET A 1 34.39 -12.16 12.54
N VAL A 2 33.35 -12.62 11.83
CA VAL A 2 32.29 -11.74 11.24
C VAL A 2 31.51 -11.12 12.41
N SER A 3 31.43 -9.79 12.46
CA SER A 3 30.66 -9.02 13.44
C SER A 3 29.18 -8.88 13.00
N ILE A 4 28.33 -8.29 13.85
CA ILE A 4 26.95 -7.95 13.51
C ILE A 4 26.94 -6.89 12.38
N GLU A 5 27.86 -5.94 12.41
CA GLU A 5 27.99 -4.88 11.40
C GLU A 5 28.45 -5.45 10.05
N ASP A 6 29.40 -6.40 10.07
CA ASP A 6 29.84 -7.10 8.85
C ASP A 6 28.67 -7.89 8.21
N GLU A 7 27.89 -8.59 9.04
CA GLU A 7 26.71 -9.33 8.58
C GLU A 7 25.70 -8.42 7.88
N TRP A 8 25.44 -7.24 8.44
CA TRP A 8 24.59 -6.23 7.82
C TRP A 8 25.20 -5.68 6.53
N GLY A 9 26.50 -5.43 6.50
CA GLY A 9 27.22 -4.97 5.33
C GLY A 9 27.09 -5.92 4.14
N GLU A 10 27.24 -7.23 4.36
CA GLU A 10 27.03 -8.24 3.31
C GLU A 10 25.59 -8.27 2.79
N TYR A 11 24.60 -8.14 3.67
CA TYR A 11 23.21 -8.02 3.23
C TYR A 11 22.99 -6.79 2.33
N VAL A 12 23.52 -5.63 2.68
CA VAL A 12 23.37 -4.40 1.89
C VAL A 12 23.96 -4.58 0.50
N LYS A 13 25.15 -5.17 0.38
CA LYS A 13 25.80 -5.48 -0.90
C LYS A 13 24.92 -6.41 -1.76
N ALA A 14 24.39 -7.48 -1.15
CA ALA A 14 23.51 -8.43 -1.85
C ALA A 14 22.12 -7.86 -2.19
N SER A 15 21.76 -6.69 -1.65
CA SER A 15 20.40 -6.14 -1.71
C SER A 15 20.25 -4.88 -2.57
N ALA A 16 21.20 -4.60 -3.45
CA ALA A 16 21.25 -3.40 -4.30
C ALA A 16 19.97 -3.13 -5.11
N PHE A 17 19.12 -4.13 -5.33
CA PHE A 17 17.88 -4.04 -6.10
C PHE A 17 16.62 -3.86 -5.24
N LYS A 18 16.75 -3.81 -3.91
CA LYS A 18 15.58 -3.68 -3.00
C LYS A 18 15.22 -2.22 -2.77
N SER A 19 13.94 -1.97 -2.45
CA SER A 19 13.49 -0.63 -2.12
C SER A 19 14.09 -0.14 -0.78
N LYS A 20 14.24 1.19 -0.63
CA LYS A 20 14.70 1.81 0.62
C LYS A 20 13.85 1.36 1.83
N ASN A 21 12.52 1.28 1.67
CA ASN A 21 11.61 0.83 2.71
C ASN A 21 11.85 -0.63 3.12
N THR A 22 12.12 -1.50 2.12
CA THR A 22 12.48 -2.91 2.40
C THR A 22 13.78 -2.98 3.19
N ILE A 23 14.81 -2.24 2.80
CA ILE A 23 16.10 -2.20 3.50
C ILE A 23 15.92 -1.68 4.94
N ALA A 24 15.16 -0.60 5.13
CA ALA A 24 14.89 -0.05 6.46
C ALA A 24 14.13 -1.04 7.36
N SER A 25 13.12 -1.73 6.82
CA SER A 25 12.38 -2.77 7.54
C SER A 25 13.28 -3.95 7.94
N TYR A 26 14.16 -4.38 7.04
CA TYR A 26 15.12 -5.46 7.32
C TYR A 26 16.15 -5.03 8.36
N LYS A 27 16.63 -3.76 8.31
CA LYS A 27 17.55 -3.23 9.30
C LYS A 27 16.97 -3.26 10.72
N ASN A 28 15.72 -2.82 10.85
CA ASN A 28 15.02 -2.86 12.14
C ASN A 28 14.85 -4.31 12.65
N ALA A 29 14.40 -5.22 11.78
CA ALA A 29 14.22 -6.62 12.16
C ALA A 29 15.55 -7.32 12.48
N HIS A 30 16.62 -7.02 11.73
CA HIS A 30 17.96 -7.52 11.99
C HIS A 30 18.46 -7.05 13.36
N GLY A 31 18.37 -5.72 13.65
CA GLY A 31 18.78 -5.18 14.96
C GLY A 31 18.04 -5.88 16.11
N ARG A 32 16.71 -5.96 16.04
CA ARG A 32 15.91 -6.65 17.07
C ARG A 32 16.33 -8.10 17.31
N LEU A 33 16.64 -8.85 16.25
CA LEU A 33 17.10 -10.24 16.36
C LEU A 33 18.51 -10.32 16.96
N THR A 34 19.44 -9.50 16.49
CA THR A 34 20.84 -9.52 16.97
C THR A 34 20.95 -9.02 18.40
N ASP A 35 20.16 -8.02 18.80
CA ASP A 35 20.10 -7.54 20.20
C ASP A 35 19.61 -8.64 21.13
N TYR A 36 18.57 -9.40 20.75
CA TYR A 36 18.09 -10.53 21.55
C TYR A 36 19.06 -11.71 21.58
N LEU A 37 19.69 -12.02 20.44
CA LEU A 37 20.60 -13.16 20.30
C LEU A 37 22.02 -12.86 20.83
N GLU A 38 22.36 -11.58 21.03
CA GLU A 38 23.68 -11.09 21.43
C GLU A 38 24.82 -11.53 20.47
N LYS A 39 24.47 -11.84 19.23
CA LYS A 39 25.40 -12.31 18.19
C LYS A 39 24.78 -12.24 16.80
N PRO A 40 25.60 -12.34 15.73
CA PRO A 40 25.10 -12.42 14.36
C PRO A 40 24.09 -13.56 14.16
N ILE A 41 23.08 -13.34 13.32
CA ILE A 41 22.01 -14.30 13.06
C ILE A 41 22.57 -15.62 12.54
N HIS A 42 23.49 -15.58 11.57
CA HIS A 42 24.09 -16.78 10.96
C HIS A 42 24.93 -17.63 11.94
N LYS A 43 25.33 -17.07 13.09
CA LYS A 43 26.01 -17.81 14.16
C LYS A 43 25.05 -18.43 15.18
N SER A 44 23.77 -18.16 15.04
CA SER A 44 22.73 -18.66 15.94
C SER A 44 22.14 -19.96 15.44
N THR A 45 21.70 -20.83 16.34
CA THR A 45 21.01 -22.05 15.99
C THR A 45 19.55 -21.74 15.60
N ALA A 46 18.96 -22.56 14.74
CA ALA A 46 17.57 -22.39 14.36
C ALA A 46 16.59 -22.39 15.56
N PRO A 47 16.74 -23.25 16.60
CA PRO A 47 15.92 -23.15 17.81
C PRO A 47 16.05 -21.80 18.50
N ALA A 48 17.27 -21.26 18.68
CA ALA A 48 17.48 -19.96 19.32
C ALA A 48 16.81 -18.82 18.52
N ILE A 49 16.90 -18.83 17.20
CA ILE A 49 16.21 -17.87 16.33
C ILE A 49 14.68 -17.99 16.46
N ILE A 50 14.13 -19.21 16.51
CA ILE A 50 12.69 -19.44 16.69
C ILE A 50 12.21 -18.89 18.03
N THR A 51 12.97 -19.14 19.11
CA THR A 51 12.67 -18.57 20.42
C THR A 51 12.71 -17.05 20.38
N ALA A 52 13.76 -16.44 19.84
CA ALA A 52 13.85 -14.98 19.68
C ALA A 52 12.63 -14.40 18.93
N VAL A 53 12.22 -15.03 17.83
CA VAL A 53 11.05 -14.59 17.04
C VAL A 53 9.75 -14.65 17.85
N ARG A 54 9.57 -15.65 18.69
CA ARG A 54 8.39 -15.80 19.56
C ARG A 54 8.35 -14.73 20.64
N GLU A 55 9.46 -14.50 21.29
CA GLU A 55 9.58 -13.52 22.38
C GLU A 55 9.48 -12.07 21.87
N LEU A 56 10.09 -11.79 20.72
CA LEU A 56 10.07 -10.44 20.13
C LEU A 56 8.74 -10.05 19.50
N ALA A 57 7.83 -11.00 19.21
CA ALA A 57 6.60 -10.69 18.52
C ALA A 57 5.43 -11.63 18.86
N SER A 58 4.36 -11.06 19.42
CA SER A 58 3.07 -11.75 19.58
C SER A 58 2.29 -11.83 18.26
N ASN A 59 2.39 -10.80 17.40
CA ASN A 59 1.69 -10.74 16.12
C ASN A 59 2.35 -11.66 15.07
N PRO A 60 1.60 -12.59 14.44
CA PRO A 60 2.14 -13.55 13.48
C PRO A 60 2.73 -12.89 12.22
N ASN A 61 2.22 -11.74 11.77
CA ASN A 61 2.83 -11.01 10.64
C ASN A 61 4.22 -10.47 11.00
N THR A 62 4.40 -9.97 12.23
CA THR A 62 5.72 -9.52 12.70
C THR A 62 6.67 -10.71 12.85
N ARG A 63 6.20 -11.85 13.36
CA ARG A 63 6.99 -13.10 13.40
C ARG A 63 7.45 -13.53 12.01
N ALA A 64 6.56 -13.51 11.01
CA ALA A 64 6.92 -13.82 9.63
C ALA A 64 7.98 -12.86 9.07
N SER A 65 7.90 -11.58 9.40
CA SER A 65 8.91 -10.59 8.99
C SER A 65 10.28 -10.88 9.60
N LEU A 66 10.35 -11.15 10.90
CA LEU A 66 11.58 -11.54 11.58
C LEU A 66 12.18 -12.83 11.01
N LEU A 67 11.35 -13.85 10.77
CA LEU A 67 11.78 -15.11 10.14
C LEU A 67 12.32 -14.90 8.72
N ASN A 68 11.67 -14.06 7.92
CA ASN A 68 12.16 -13.73 6.58
C ASN A 68 13.57 -13.13 6.63
N VAL A 69 13.81 -12.24 7.58
CA VAL A 69 15.14 -11.66 7.79
C VAL A 69 16.13 -12.75 8.17
N ALA A 70 15.82 -13.58 9.17
CA ALA A 70 16.72 -14.65 9.62
C ALA A 70 17.05 -15.65 8.48
N ILE A 71 16.07 -16.03 7.67
CA ILE A 71 16.26 -16.92 6.53
C ILE A 71 17.20 -16.30 5.48
N VAL A 72 17.01 -15.00 5.19
CA VAL A 72 17.85 -14.29 4.22
C VAL A 72 19.29 -14.19 4.71
N PHE A 73 19.50 -13.81 5.96
CA PHE A 73 20.84 -13.71 6.52
C PHE A 73 21.54 -15.07 6.61
N ASN A 74 20.85 -16.12 7.03
CA ASN A 74 21.38 -17.48 6.98
C ASN A 74 21.72 -17.91 5.55
N GLY A 75 20.90 -17.52 4.56
CA GLY A 75 21.15 -17.82 3.14
C GLY A 75 22.42 -17.19 2.59
N ILE A 76 22.76 -15.96 3.00
CA ILE A 76 24.01 -15.28 2.62
C ILE A 76 25.23 -16.09 3.07
N TYR A 77 25.14 -16.77 4.21
CA TYR A 77 26.21 -17.58 4.78
C TYR A 77 26.00 -19.10 4.56
N GLU A 78 25.21 -19.47 3.59
CA GLU A 78 24.93 -20.87 3.17
C GLU A 78 24.48 -21.79 4.31
N LYS A 79 23.81 -21.24 5.34
CA LYS A 79 23.29 -22.02 6.46
C LYS A 79 22.00 -22.74 6.10
N ASN A 80 21.81 -23.91 6.71
CA ASN A 80 20.61 -24.69 6.52
C ASN A 80 19.39 -24.02 7.18
N ASN A 81 18.40 -23.68 6.37
CA ASN A 81 17.16 -23.01 6.76
C ASN A 81 15.95 -23.94 6.97
N SER A 82 16.11 -25.27 6.83
CA SER A 82 14.95 -26.21 6.82
C SER A 82 14.04 -26.08 8.05
N LYS A 83 14.61 -25.95 9.24
CA LYS A 83 13.83 -25.76 10.48
C LYS A 83 13.12 -24.40 10.52
N LEU A 84 13.75 -23.32 10.05
CA LEU A 84 13.14 -21.99 9.97
C LEU A 84 12.01 -21.95 8.94
N LEU A 85 12.20 -22.61 7.79
CA LEU A 85 11.18 -22.73 6.75
C LEU A 85 9.98 -23.53 7.24
N LYS A 86 10.18 -24.62 7.97
CA LYS A 86 9.10 -25.38 8.60
C LYS A 86 8.30 -24.49 9.57
N TYR A 87 8.99 -23.80 10.48
CA TYR A 87 8.32 -22.89 11.42
C TYR A 87 7.62 -21.72 10.70
N LYS A 88 8.18 -21.21 9.60
CA LYS A 88 7.51 -20.20 8.76
C LYS A 88 6.19 -20.71 8.19
N THR A 89 6.10 -21.99 7.80
CA THR A 89 4.85 -22.60 7.35
C THR A 89 3.80 -22.61 8.46
N ASP A 90 4.19 -22.90 9.71
CA ASP A 90 3.27 -22.86 10.84
C ASP A 90 2.79 -21.42 11.11
N VAL A 91 3.69 -20.45 11.11
CA VAL A 91 3.33 -19.02 11.23
C VAL A 91 2.41 -18.57 10.09
N ALA A 92 2.57 -19.09 8.87
CA ALA A 92 1.66 -18.78 7.76
C ALA A 92 0.24 -19.26 8.01
N LYS A 93 0.05 -20.42 8.65
CA LYS A 93 -1.28 -20.88 9.07
C LYS A 93 -1.90 -19.96 10.12
N GLU A 94 -1.12 -19.53 11.10
CA GLU A 94 -1.58 -18.56 12.11
C GLU A 94 -1.97 -17.21 11.46
N ILE A 95 -1.22 -16.74 10.47
CA ILE A 95 -1.57 -15.53 9.72
C ILE A 95 -2.90 -15.70 8.99
N ALA A 96 -3.14 -16.86 8.37
CA ALA A 96 -4.40 -17.13 7.70
C ALA A 96 -5.58 -17.09 8.67
N GLN A 97 -5.47 -17.76 9.82
CA GLN A 97 -6.49 -17.74 10.86
C GLN A 97 -6.72 -16.34 11.45
N HIS A 98 -5.63 -15.59 11.70
CA HIS A 98 -5.73 -14.22 12.21
C HIS A 98 -6.41 -13.30 11.19
N ARG A 99 -6.11 -13.48 9.90
CA ARG A 99 -6.78 -12.75 8.82
C ARG A 99 -8.25 -13.05 8.76
N GLU A 100 -8.64 -14.31 8.79
CA GLU A 100 -10.04 -14.74 8.76
C GLU A 100 -10.84 -14.11 9.91
N LYS A 101 -10.32 -14.17 11.15
CA LYS A 101 -10.92 -13.51 12.31
C LYS A 101 -11.04 -12.00 12.14
N SER A 102 -9.99 -11.35 11.62
CA SER A 102 -10.00 -9.90 11.38
C SER A 102 -11.00 -9.52 10.29
N MET A 103 -11.12 -10.32 9.23
CA MET A 103 -12.10 -10.09 8.17
C MET A 103 -13.53 -10.26 8.69
N ALA A 104 -13.82 -11.31 9.43
CA ALA A 104 -15.13 -11.55 10.04
C ALA A 104 -15.54 -10.43 11.02
N SER A 105 -14.58 -9.87 11.77
CA SER A 105 -14.84 -8.71 12.61
C SER A 105 -15.17 -7.45 11.79
N LYS A 106 -14.42 -7.20 10.73
CA LYS A 106 -14.63 -6.04 9.85
C LYS A 106 -15.92 -6.12 9.05
N GLU A 107 -16.32 -7.31 8.62
CA GLU A 107 -17.59 -7.53 7.94
C GLU A 107 -18.78 -6.99 8.71
N LYS A 108 -18.73 -7.10 10.05
CA LYS A 108 -19.80 -6.61 10.94
C LYS A 108 -19.77 -5.09 11.17
N THR A 109 -18.65 -4.44 10.92
CA THR A 109 -18.42 -3.04 11.31
C THR A 109 -18.20 -2.10 10.13
N LEU A 110 -17.80 -2.62 8.96
CA LEU A 110 -17.60 -1.77 7.79
C LEU A 110 -18.93 -1.34 7.19
N PRO A 111 -19.06 -0.06 6.81
CA PRO A 111 -20.23 0.43 6.10
C PRO A 111 -20.26 -0.10 4.66
N ASP A 112 -21.34 0.22 3.94
CA ASP A 112 -21.49 -0.01 2.49
C ASP A 112 -20.90 1.16 1.65
N MET A 113 -20.95 1.01 0.33
CA MET A 113 -20.53 2.09 -0.59
C MET A 113 -21.40 3.34 -0.50
N THR A 114 -22.66 3.22 -0.12
CA THR A 114 -23.58 4.36 0.05
C THR A 114 -23.03 5.34 1.09
N PHE A 115 -22.44 4.82 2.18
CA PHE A 115 -21.78 5.64 3.19
C PHE A 115 -20.55 6.36 2.63
N ILE A 116 -19.72 5.65 1.86
CA ILE A 116 -18.52 6.23 1.21
C ILE A 116 -18.92 7.33 0.22
N ASP A 117 -19.95 7.08 -0.61
CA ASP A 117 -20.48 8.05 -1.58
C ASP A 117 -21.06 9.30 -0.90
N LYS A 118 -21.76 9.12 0.21
CA LYS A 118 -22.27 10.23 1.02
C LYS A 118 -21.14 11.09 1.56
N HIS A 119 -20.08 10.47 2.05
CA HIS A 119 -18.91 11.20 2.55
C HIS A 119 -18.21 11.94 1.42
N LEU A 120 -18.00 11.28 0.27
CA LEU A 120 -17.42 11.89 -0.93
C LEU A 120 -18.24 13.12 -1.39
N LYS A 121 -19.58 13.00 -1.42
CA LYS A 121 -20.49 14.10 -1.72
C LYS A 121 -20.37 15.24 -0.68
N GLY A 122 -20.19 14.89 0.58
CA GLY A 122 -19.97 15.87 1.66
C GLY A 122 -18.70 16.70 1.45
N LEU A 123 -17.59 16.07 1.05
CA LEU A 123 -16.34 16.77 0.72
C LEU A 123 -16.54 17.76 -0.44
N TYR A 124 -17.31 17.35 -1.47
CA TYR A 124 -17.63 18.21 -2.61
C TYR A 124 -18.48 19.42 -2.22
N VAL A 125 -19.54 19.20 -1.44
CA VAL A 125 -20.47 20.26 -1.00
C VAL A 125 -19.80 21.24 -0.05
N SER A 126 -18.84 20.75 0.76
CA SER A 126 -18.04 21.58 1.67
C SER A 126 -16.84 22.26 0.97
N GLU A 127 -16.77 22.20 -0.35
CA GLU A 127 -15.72 22.83 -1.17
C GLU A 127 -14.29 22.36 -0.82
N ARG A 128 -14.16 21.19 -0.19
CA ARG A 128 -12.87 20.58 0.12
C ARG A 128 -12.29 19.91 -1.14
N TRP A 129 -11.91 20.73 -2.11
CA TRP A 129 -11.60 20.28 -3.46
C TRP A 129 -10.47 19.26 -3.53
N ALA A 130 -9.35 19.52 -2.84
CA ALA A 130 -8.22 18.59 -2.79
C ALA A 130 -8.63 17.23 -2.22
N ASP A 131 -9.34 17.23 -1.09
CA ASP A 131 -9.80 16.04 -0.40
C ASP A 131 -10.78 15.25 -1.25
N PHE A 132 -11.71 15.94 -1.90
CA PHE A 132 -12.65 15.32 -2.83
C PHE A 132 -11.94 14.64 -4.00
N ILE A 133 -10.98 15.32 -4.64
CA ILE A 133 -10.23 14.76 -5.79
C ILE A 133 -9.47 13.50 -5.36
N ILE A 134 -8.78 13.55 -4.20
CA ILE A 134 -8.01 12.43 -3.68
C ILE A 134 -8.92 11.23 -3.40
N MET A 135 -9.98 11.46 -2.62
CA MET A 135 -10.89 10.39 -2.24
C MET A 135 -11.61 9.81 -3.46
N TRP A 136 -11.98 10.65 -4.43
CA TRP A 136 -12.56 10.19 -5.69
C TRP A 136 -11.56 9.30 -6.47
N LEU A 137 -10.28 9.69 -6.57
CA LEU A 137 -9.25 8.86 -7.22
C LEU A 137 -9.09 7.51 -6.50
N MET A 138 -9.17 7.49 -5.17
CA MET A 138 -9.09 6.27 -4.39
C MET A 138 -10.25 5.33 -4.68
N VAL A 139 -11.46 5.85 -4.72
CA VAL A 139 -12.68 5.08 -4.98
C VAL A 139 -12.73 4.60 -6.43
N GLU A 140 -12.58 5.51 -7.40
CA GLU A 140 -12.74 5.19 -8.82
C GLU A 140 -11.64 4.24 -9.35
N PHE A 141 -10.40 4.42 -8.91
CA PHE A 141 -9.27 3.65 -9.44
C PHE A 141 -8.68 2.65 -8.46
N ASN A 142 -9.31 2.43 -7.31
CA ASN A 142 -8.83 1.51 -6.26
C ASN A 142 -7.36 1.76 -5.92
N THR A 143 -6.96 3.04 -5.78
CA THR A 143 -5.57 3.42 -5.58
C THR A 143 -5.12 3.13 -4.15
N ARG A 144 -3.81 3.00 -3.96
CA ARG A 144 -3.16 2.95 -2.65
C ARG A 144 -2.72 4.36 -2.23
N ASN A 145 -2.34 4.51 -0.96
CA ASN A 145 -1.94 5.79 -0.40
C ASN A 145 -0.94 6.58 -1.27
N ALA A 146 0.13 5.94 -1.73
CA ALA A 146 1.14 6.61 -2.55
C ALA A 146 0.66 6.94 -3.98
N ASP A 147 -0.36 6.24 -4.47
CA ASP A 147 -0.83 6.37 -5.85
C ASP A 147 -1.56 7.71 -6.07
N VAL A 148 -2.14 8.29 -5.00
CA VAL A 148 -2.86 9.59 -5.06
C VAL A 148 -1.92 10.79 -5.06
N ASP A 149 -0.63 10.60 -4.87
CA ASP A 149 0.37 11.65 -5.03
C ASP A 149 0.58 11.94 -6.52
N VAL A 150 -0.25 12.81 -7.04
CA VAL A 150 -0.26 13.20 -8.45
C VAL A 150 0.26 14.63 -8.64
N GLU A 151 0.74 14.94 -9.83
CA GLU A 151 0.93 16.31 -10.31
C GLU A 151 -0.21 16.63 -11.28
N ILE A 152 -0.90 17.76 -11.08
CA ILE A 152 -1.97 18.20 -11.98
C ILE A 152 -1.34 19.03 -13.11
N VAL A 153 -1.52 18.58 -14.35
CA VAL A 153 -0.92 19.20 -15.54
C VAL A 153 -1.97 19.35 -16.64
N ASP A 154 -1.72 20.30 -17.55
CA ASP A 154 -2.65 20.60 -18.65
C ASP A 154 -2.38 19.80 -19.92
N THR A 155 -1.17 19.25 -20.08
CA THR A 155 -0.80 18.52 -21.29
C THR A 155 -0.05 17.22 -20.97
N ILE A 156 -0.21 16.24 -21.87
CA ILE A 156 0.56 14.98 -21.82
C ILE A 156 2.07 15.23 -21.93
N HIS A 157 2.47 16.28 -22.67
CA HIS A 157 3.88 16.61 -22.82
C HIS A 157 4.54 16.90 -21.47
N GLN A 158 3.85 17.58 -20.56
CA GLN A 158 4.37 17.90 -19.23
C GLN A 158 4.69 16.64 -18.39
N THR A 159 4.03 15.51 -18.64
CA THR A 159 4.29 14.24 -17.94
C THR A 159 5.63 13.59 -18.30
N LYS A 160 6.33 14.10 -19.32
CA LYS A 160 7.64 13.60 -19.72
C LYS A 160 8.77 14.10 -18.81
N ARG A 161 8.51 15.14 -18.00
CA ARG A 161 9.52 15.76 -17.11
C ARG A 161 10.01 14.81 -16.03
N ASP A 162 9.10 14.03 -15.45
CA ASP A 162 9.44 13.02 -14.46
C ASP A 162 8.70 11.71 -14.77
N LYS A 163 9.48 10.69 -15.16
CA LYS A 163 8.95 9.37 -15.54
C LYS A 163 8.55 8.53 -14.32
N MET A 164 8.88 8.97 -13.11
CA MET A 164 8.58 8.25 -11.86
C MET A 164 7.42 8.88 -11.08
N ARG A 165 6.71 9.85 -11.64
CA ARG A 165 5.62 10.55 -10.98
C ARG A 165 4.26 10.15 -11.56
N ASN A 166 3.22 10.20 -10.72
CA ASN A 166 1.84 10.08 -11.15
C ASN A 166 1.32 11.44 -11.62
N TYR A 167 0.42 11.44 -12.58
CA TYR A 167 -0.13 12.67 -13.16
C TYR A 167 -1.64 12.60 -13.33
N LEU A 168 -2.30 13.71 -13.07
CA LEU A 168 -3.66 13.98 -13.51
C LEU A 168 -3.61 15.03 -14.61
N VAL A 169 -3.72 14.60 -15.87
CA VAL A 169 -3.71 15.47 -17.03
C VAL A 169 -5.12 15.99 -17.25
N VAL A 170 -5.30 17.31 -17.22
CA VAL A 170 -6.56 18.00 -17.44
C VAL A 170 -6.67 18.39 -18.90
N ARG A 171 -7.51 17.73 -19.67
CA ARG A 171 -7.76 18.05 -21.07
C ARG A 171 -9.11 18.78 -21.23
N ARG A 172 -9.38 19.30 -22.41
CA ARG A 172 -10.62 20.03 -22.68
C ARG A 172 -11.87 19.21 -22.40
N GLU A 173 -11.89 17.95 -22.87
CA GLU A 173 -13.09 17.09 -22.85
C GLU A 173 -13.04 15.99 -21.79
N ASP A 174 -11.83 15.64 -21.32
CA ASP A 174 -11.63 14.51 -20.43
C ASP A 174 -10.38 14.69 -19.55
N PHE A 175 -10.08 13.68 -18.77
CA PHE A 175 -8.89 13.56 -17.95
C PHE A 175 -8.09 12.32 -18.32
N VAL A 176 -6.78 12.37 -18.10
CA VAL A 176 -5.93 11.19 -18.15
C VAL A 176 -5.21 11.04 -16.82
N TYR A 177 -5.57 10.02 -16.06
CA TYR A 177 -4.81 9.64 -14.88
C TYR A 177 -3.69 8.70 -15.28
N ILE A 178 -2.44 9.11 -15.07
CA ILE A 178 -1.25 8.35 -15.41
C ILE A 178 -0.59 7.91 -14.11
N ARG A 179 -0.47 6.60 -13.92
CA ARG A 179 0.11 5.98 -12.74
C ARG A 179 1.43 5.30 -13.08
N ARG A 180 2.52 5.78 -12.50
CA ARG A 180 3.89 5.30 -12.67
C ARG A 180 4.56 4.99 -11.34
N ASN A 181 4.27 5.78 -10.31
CA ASN A 181 4.80 5.59 -8.96
C ASN A 181 3.77 4.84 -8.11
N TYR A 182 3.82 3.51 -8.16
CA TYR A 182 2.97 2.64 -7.34
C TYR A 182 3.66 1.30 -7.06
N LYS A 183 3.24 0.64 -5.97
CA LYS A 183 3.91 -0.53 -5.37
C LYS A 183 4.28 -1.64 -6.36
N THR A 184 3.43 -1.89 -7.35
CA THR A 184 3.57 -3.00 -8.30
C THR A 184 3.94 -2.55 -9.72
N TYR A 185 4.49 -1.35 -9.88
CA TYR A 185 4.91 -0.80 -11.17
C TYR A 185 5.87 -1.71 -11.96
N LYS A 186 6.78 -2.41 -11.27
CA LYS A 186 7.72 -3.32 -11.92
C LYS A 186 7.01 -4.44 -12.69
N THR A 187 5.85 -4.89 -12.19
CA THR A 187 5.03 -5.96 -12.78
C THR A 187 4.04 -5.42 -13.81
N TYR A 188 3.31 -4.37 -13.45
CA TYR A 188 2.16 -3.90 -14.23
C TYR A 188 2.46 -2.66 -15.08
N ARG A 189 3.66 -2.08 -14.98
CA ARG A 189 4.14 -0.94 -15.79
C ARG A 189 3.25 0.31 -15.64
N GLU A 190 3.41 1.29 -16.55
CA GLU A 190 2.59 2.49 -16.59
C GLU A 190 1.13 2.13 -16.86
N LYS A 191 0.22 2.76 -16.09
CA LYS A 191 -1.21 2.67 -16.31
C LYS A 191 -1.78 4.02 -16.69
N ARG A 192 -2.68 4.02 -17.68
CA ARG A 192 -3.38 5.21 -18.14
C ARG A 192 -4.88 4.96 -18.12
N PHE A 193 -5.60 5.86 -17.46
CA PHE A 193 -7.04 5.82 -17.37
C PHE A 193 -7.59 7.11 -17.96
N VAL A 194 -8.35 7.00 -19.06
CA VAL A 194 -9.05 8.13 -19.65
C VAL A 194 -10.48 8.13 -19.11
N PHE A 195 -10.93 9.26 -18.61
CA PHE A 195 -12.27 9.37 -18.03
C PHE A 195 -12.87 10.76 -18.21
N LYS A 196 -14.21 10.82 -18.12
CA LYS A 196 -14.98 12.06 -18.10
C LYS A 196 -15.77 12.10 -16.81
N ASN A 197 -15.63 13.16 -16.03
CA ASN A 197 -16.42 13.39 -14.83
C ASN A 197 -16.56 14.89 -14.58
N GLN A 198 -17.80 15.38 -14.61
CA GLN A 198 -18.09 16.82 -14.48
C GLN A 198 -17.81 17.34 -13.07
N LEU A 199 -18.00 16.52 -12.03
CA LEU A 199 -17.72 16.93 -10.65
C LEU A 199 -16.21 17.11 -10.46
N ILE A 200 -15.41 16.17 -10.95
CA ILE A 200 -13.94 16.27 -10.94
C ILE A 200 -13.48 17.47 -11.77
N LYS A 201 -14.08 17.70 -12.93
CA LYS A 201 -13.73 18.85 -13.77
C LYS A 201 -13.95 20.17 -13.03
N ARG A 202 -15.06 20.28 -12.31
CA ARG A 202 -15.38 21.45 -11.49
C ARG A 202 -14.44 21.57 -10.30
N ALA A 203 -14.22 20.49 -9.54
CA ALA A 203 -13.34 20.46 -8.39
C ALA A 203 -11.89 20.84 -8.76
N VAL A 204 -11.33 20.28 -9.84
CA VAL A 204 -9.98 20.61 -10.31
C VAL A 204 -9.88 22.07 -10.74
N ARG A 205 -10.93 22.62 -11.38
CA ARG A 205 -10.95 24.05 -11.75
C ARG A 205 -10.88 24.95 -10.53
N TYR A 206 -11.71 24.70 -9.52
CA TYR A 206 -11.69 25.50 -8.29
C TYR A 206 -10.39 25.31 -7.51
N PHE A 207 -9.94 24.09 -7.34
CA PHE A 207 -8.64 23.80 -6.73
C PHE A 207 -7.48 24.56 -7.40
N LYS A 208 -7.43 24.58 -8.75
CA LYS A 208 -6.39 25.33 -9.49
C LYS A 208 -6.52 26.84 -9.33
N ALA A 209 -7.73 27.35 -9.12
CA ALA A 209 -7.94 28.80 -8.87
C ALA A 209 -7.47 29.23 -7.47
N GLU A 210 -7.46 28.32 -6.51
CA GLU A 210 -6.96 28.55 -5.15
C GLU A 210 -5.45 28.34 -5.03
N MET A 211 -4.81 27.65 -5.99
CA MET A 211 -3.37 27.40 -5.97
C MET A 211 -2.56 28.62 -6.42
N PRO A 212 -1.38 28.85 -5.82
CA PRO A 212 -0.42 29.82 -6.35
C PRO A 212 -0.06 29.53 -7.82
N PRO A 213 0.12 30.55 -8.68
CA PRO A 213 0.23 30.38 -10.12
C PRO A 213 1.34 29.46 -10.63
N ASN A 214 2.35 29.22 -9.83
CA ASN A 214 3.52 28.41 -10.19
C ASN A 214 3.53 26.99 -9.58
N GLU A 215 2.51 26.62 -8.83
CA GLU A 215 2.48 25.34 -8.13
C GLU A 215 1.78 24.27 -8.95
N LYS A 216 2.49 23.15 -9.13
CA LYS A 216 2.03 21.98 -9.91
C LYS A 216 1.79 20.77 -9.04
N LEU A 217 2.29 20.80 -7.79
CA LEU A 217 2.17 19.71 -6.84
C LEU A 217 0.79 19.74 -6.21
N PHE A 218 0.16 18.58 -6.14
CA PHE A 218 -1.18 18.44 -5.59
C PHE A 218 -1.18 18.30 -4.07
N LEU A 219 -0.19 17.58 -3.52
CA LEU A 219 -0.06 17.37 -2.08
C LEU A 219 1.26 17.96 -1.58
N MET A 220 1.16 19.05 -0.85
CA MET A 220 2.29 19.79 -0.31
C MET A 220 2.21 19.91 1.21
N ASN A 221 3.36 20.06 1.84
CA ASN A 221 3.46 20.49 3.23
C ASN A 221 3.30 22.02 3.34
N ASN A 222 3.32 22.55 4.56
CA ASN A 222 3.19 24.00 4.80
C ASN A 222 4.33 24.84 4.20
N ASN A 223 5.44 24.22 3.83
CA ASN A 223 6.59 24.88 3.20
C ASN A 223 6.55 24.83 1.66
N GLY A 224 5.49 24.27 1.07
CA GLY A 224 5.38 24.08 -0.38
C GLY A 224 6.12 22.86 -0.93
N ASP A 225 6.70 22.00 -0.06
CA ASP A 225 7.38 20.79 -0.49
C ASP A 225 6.39 19.63 -0.65
N ARG A 226 6.73 18.70 -1.54
CA ARG A 226 5.97 17.47 -1.73
C ARG A 226 5.86 16.67 -0.43
N LEU A 227 4.68 16.16 -0.12
CA LEU A 227 4.49 15.27 1.01
C LEU A 227 5.29 13.96 0.84
N SER A 228 5.94 13.51 1.91
CA SER A 228 6.52 12.17 1.98
C SER A 228 5.43 11.09 2.00
N GLU A 229 5.77 9.85 1.62
CA GLU A 229 4.83 8.72 1.63
C GLU A 229 4.13 8.54 2.99
N GLY A 230 4.88 8.68 4.10
CA GLY A 230 4.32 8.61 5.46
C GLY A 230 3.39 9.78 5.78
N SER A 231 3.70 10.98 5.29
CA SER A 231 2.86 12.17 5.45
C SER A 231 1.57 12.04 4.64
N ILE A 232 1.59 11.43 3.45
CA ILE A 232 0.40 11.14 2.66
C ILE A 232 -0.54 10.21 3.42
N ALA A 233 -0.03 9.14 4.04
CA ALA A 233 -0.84 8.23 4.84
C ALA A 233 -1.52 8.93 6.01
N ASN A 234 -0.83 9.86 6.69
CA ASN A 234 -1.40 10.66 7.77
C ASN A 234 -2.43 11.68 7.26
N TYR A 235 -2.21 12.28 6.09
CA TYR A 235 -3.18 13.15 5.45
C TYR A 235 -4.46 12.39 5.10
N LEU A 236 -4.35 11.20 4.52
CA LEU A 236 -5.50 10.37 4.17
C LEU A 236 -6.34 9.98 5.37
N LYS A 237 -5.73 9.72 6.53
CA LYS A 237 -6.48 9.47 7.78
C LYS A 237 -7.40 10.63 8.19
N LYS A 238 -7.08 11.88 7.80
CA LYS A 238 -7.88 13.06 8.13
C LYS A 238 -9.04 13.30 7.16
N ILE A 239 -8.94 12.78 5.95
CA ILE A 239 -9.95 12.97 4.90
C ILE A 239 -10.88 11.77 4.75
N LEU A 240 -10.47 10.59 5.18
CA LEU A 240 -11.31 9.39 5.20
C LEU A 240 -12.33 9.47 6.33
N PRO A 241 -13.48 8.80 6.20
CA PRO A 241 -14.41 8.66 7.30
C PRO A 241 -13.73 8.07 8.53
N GLU A 242 -14.18 8.47 9.72
CA GLU A 242 -13.63 7.96 10.97
C GLU A 242 -13.65 6.42 11.02
N GLY A 243 -12.55 5.84 11.44
CA GLY A 243 -12.38 4.37 11.53
C GLY A 243 -12.19 3.65 10.20
N ILE A 244 -12.26 4.35 9.06
CA ILE A 244 -12.10 3.78 7.73
C ILE A 244 -10.68 4.03 7.20
N THR A 245 -10.06 3.00 6.66
CA THR A 245 -8.75 3.08 5.99
C THR A 245 -8.90 2.90 4.47
N GLU A 246 -7.86 3.25 3.70
CA GLU A 246 -7.80 2.95 2.25
C GLU A 246 -8.07 1.46 1.97
N SER A 247 -7.49 0.59 2.78
CA SER A 247 -7.71 -0.86 2.67
C SER A 247 -9.17 -1.26 2.93
N ASP A 248 -9.89 -0.53 3.78
CA ASP A 248 -11.29 -0.81 4.09
C ASP A 248 -12.22 -0.35 2.95
N ILE A 249 -11.95 0.79 2.31
CA ILE A 249 -12.65 1.19 1.08
C ILE A 249 -12.56 0.09 0.04
N ASN A 250 -11.36 -0.43 -0.16
CA ASN A 250 -11.16 -1.50 -1.14
C ASN A 250 -11.88 -2.81 -0.76
N LYS A 251 -11.96 -3.14 0.55
CA LYS A 251 -12.75 -4.28 1.02
C LYS A 251 -14.25 -4.09 0.75
N ILE A 252 -14.78 -2.90 1.06
CA ILE A 252 -16.18 -2.56 0.79
C ILE A 252 -16.47 -2.77 -0.69
N GLN A 253 -15.67 -2.18 -1.58
CA GLN A 253 -15.87 -2.27 -3.03
C GLN A 253 -15.79 -3.71 -3.58
N VAL A 254 -14.82 -4.51 -3.09
CA VAL A 254 -14.69 -5.91 -3.52
C VAL A 254 -15.85 -6.75 -3.00
N SER A 255 -16.37 -6.43 -1.81
CA SER A 255 -17.45 -7.19 -1.19
C SER A 255 -18.81 -6.91 -1.79
N GLU A 256 -18.99 -5.79 -2.52
CA GLU A 256 -20.20 -5.51 -3.30
C GLU A 256 -20.28 -6.33 -4.59
N ILE A 257 -19.21 -7.03 -4.96
CA ILE A 257 -19.21 -7.94 -6.11
C ILE A 257 -19.80 -9.27 -5.65
N GLU A 258 -21.10 -9.43 -5.78
CA GLU A 258 -21.89 -10.50 -5.15
C GLU A 258 -21.73 -11.88 -5.81
N SER A 259 -21.26 -11.96 -7.06
CA SER A 259 -21.24 -13.24 -7.77
C SER A 259 -20.01 -13.46 -8.64
N LEU A 260 -19.69 -14.73 -8.90
CA LEU A 260 -18.70 -15.13 -9.90
C LEU A 260 -19.08 -14.67 -11.33
N ALA A 261 -20.35 -14.36 -11.59
CA ALA A 261 -20.78 -13.73 -12.84
C ALA A 261 -20.13 -12.37 -13.03
N ASP A 262 -19.77 -11.69 -11.94
CA ASP A 262 -19.05 -10.41 -11.93
C ASP A 262 -17.52 -10.56 -11.91
N TYR A 263 -17.00 -11.75 -12.21
CA TYR A 263 -15.54 -11.96 -12.28
C TYR A 263 -14.87 -10.94 -13.21
N GLY A 264 -15.56 -10.51 -14.26
CA GLY A 264 -15.10 -9.43 -15.13
C GLY A 264 -14.92 -8.08 -14.40
N ALA A 265 -15.77 -7.76 -13.44
CA ALA A 265 -15.64 -6.58 -12.59
C ALA A 265 -14.43 -6.71 -11.65
N LEU A 266 -14.22 -7.88 -11.05
CA LEU A 266 -13.04 -8.18 -10.23
C LEU A 266 -11.73 -8.04 -11.02
N VAL A 267 -11.69 -8.57 -12.24
CA VAL A 267 -10.52 -8.44 -13.12
C VAL A 267 -10.23 -6.97 -13.42
N LYS A 268 -11.24 -6.19 -13.81
CA LYS A 268 -11.08 -4.74 -14.06
C LYS A 268 -10.60 -3.99 -12.82
N MET A 269 -11.14 -4.31 -11.65
CA MET A 269 -10.71 -3.73 -10.38
C MET A 269 -9.26 -4.11 -10.04
N ALA A 270 -8.89 -5.36 -10.24
CA ALA A 270 -7.52 -5.85 -10.06
C ALA A 270 -6.54 -5.13 -10.99
N GLU A 271 -6.91 -4.96 -12.26
CA GLU A 271 -6.13 -4.19 -13.22
C GLU A 271 -5.97 -2.73 -12.79
N ARG A 272 -7.06 -2.07 -12.37
CA ARG A 272 -7.02 -0.69 -11.85
C ARG A 272 -6.06 -0.58 -10.67
N ARG A 273 -6.16 -1.48 -9.70
CA ARG A 273 -5.32 -1.49 -8.50
C ARG A 273 -3.86 -1.91 -8.78
N GLY A 274 -3.59 -2.64 -9.86
CA GLY A 274 -2.29 -3.26 -10.14
C GLY A 274 -2.03 -4.45 -9.22
N THR A 275 -2.94 -5.41 -9.22
CA THR A 275 -2.88 -6.66 -8.48
C THR A 275 -3.57 -7.78 -9.27
N SER A 276 -3.63 -9.01 -8.76
CA SER A 276 -4.42 -10.08 -9.36
C SER A 276 -5.83 -10.14 -8.75
N ALA A 277 -6.81 -10.66 -9.52
CA ALA A 277 -8.16 -10.90 -9.02
C ALA A 277 -8.16 -11.85 -7.80
N GLU A 278 -7.33 -12.87 -7.83
CA GLU A 278 -7.12 -13.79 -6.71
C GLU A 278 -6.67 -13.06 -5.43
N THR A 279 -5.73 -12.10 -5.57
CA THR A 279 -5.31 -11.26 -4.46
C THR A 279 -6.48 -10.42 -3.90
N LEU A 280 -7.35 -9.89 -4.76
CA LEU A 280 -8.52 -9.15 -4.32
C LEU A 280 -9.46 -10.05 -3.53
N ILE A 281 -9.79 -11.22 -4.04
CA ILE A 281 -10.66 -12.19 -3.35
C ILE A 281 -10.06 -12.60 -2.01
N THR A 282 -8.79 -13.00 -2.01
CA THR A 282 -8.14 -13.55 -0.80
C THR A 282 -7.97 -12.52 0.31
N HIS A 283 -7.75 -11.25 -0.03
CA HIS A 283 -7.35 -10.24 0.96
C HIS A 283 -8.41 -9.19 1.25
N TYR A 284 -9.39 -9.02 0.38
CA TYR A 284 -10.34 -7.90 0.46
C TYR A 284 -11.81 -8.32 0.41
N HIS A 285 -12.14 -9.47 -0.18
CA HIS A 285 -13.53 -9.94 -0.22
C HIS A 285 -13.97 -10.35 1.20
N LEU A 286 -14.95 -9.63 1.74
CA LEU A 286 -15.67 -10.03 2.96
C LEU A 286 -16.74 -11.03 2.52
N LYS A 287 -16.83 -12.16 3.17
CA LYS A 287 -17.93 -13.10 2.95
C LYS A 287 -19.16 -12.48 3.60
N HIS A 288 -20.09 -11.98 2.81
CA HIS A 288 -21.38 -11.64 3.36
C HIS A 288 -21.98 -12.89 3.95
N ALA A 289 -22.19 -12.88 5.26
CA ALA A 289 -23.04 -13.89 5.86
C ALA A 289 -24.39 -13.80 5.11
N THR A 290 -24.73 -14.87 4.41
CA THR A 290 -26.07 -15.03 3.83
C THR A 290 -27.07 -14.72 4.92
N LYS A 291 -27.72 -13.56 4.81
CA LYS A 291 -28.86 -13.21 5.65
C LYS A 291 -30.04 -14.08 5.30
#